data_8e9d8e5d21192a1f2830364e3fa53d91
#
_entry.id   8e9d8e5d21192a1f2830364e3fa53d91
#
_cell.length_a   1.000
_cell.length_b   1.000
_cell.length_c   1.000
_cell.angle_alpha   90.00
_cell.angle_beta   90.00
_cell.angle_gamma   90.00
#
_symmetry.space_group_name_H-M   'P 1'
#
loop_
_entity.id
_entity.type
_entity.pdbx_description
1 polymer ?
#
loop_
_entity_poly.entity_id
_entity_poly.type
_entity_poly.pdbx_seq_one_letter_code
_entity_poly.pdbx_strand_id
1 'polypeptide(L)'
;VAVTAKRLGVPKVTMICLESREQMPAGREEIERVLEEGIEIKNGWGPMEILKESVSSEEDRITGVRFKACVSTLDGEGRFAPVYDEARQMEEKADVVFMAVGQRSDLSFLDSVCRVETDRGRIKASEDHSTSQEGIFAAGDVTTGPATVVRALAGGREAAVMMNRHMEGVPLSVETGECRQGLAGFLPECGNISCSNEPDLVPAGERGVNREDRKGYSYNMLNSEAGRCMNC
;
A
#
# COMPACT_ATOMS: atom_id res chain seq x y z
N VAL A 1 10.95 -0.06 0.45
CA VAL A 1 12.08 0.90 0.56
C VAL A 1 13.13 0.35 1.52
N ALA A 2 12.82 0.09 2.79
CA ALA A 2 13.80 -0.30 3.82
C ALA A 2 14.57 -1.58 3.46
N VAL A 3 13.87 -2.65 3.07
CA VAL A 3 14.46 -3.91 2.62
C VAL A 3 15.38 -3.69 1.41
N THR A 4 14.94 -2.90 0.44
CA THR A 4 15.75 -2.58 -0.75
C THR A 4 17.03 -1.86 -0.35
N ALA A 5 16.96 -0.84 0.51
CA ALA A 5 18.13 -0.13 1.01
C ALA A 5 19.11 -1.08 1.72
N LYS A 6 18.60 -1.96 2.57
CA LYS A 6 19.44 -2.95 3.28
C LYS A 6 20.16 -3.88 2.32
N ARG A 7 19.45 -4.42 1.32
CA ARG A 7 20.01 -5.33 0.29
C ARG A 7 20.99 -4.65 -0.67
N LEU A 8 20.90 -3.32 -0.81
CA LEU A 8 21.89 -2.53 -1.53
C LEU A 8 23.17 -2.25 -0.72
N GLY A 9 23.26 -2.79 0.49
CA GLY A 9 24.48 -2.72 1.31
C GLY A 9 24.50 -1.57 2.32
N VAL A 10 23.37 -0.89 2.57
CA VAL A 10 23.31 0.14 3.62
C VAL A 10 23.53 -0.54 4.98
N PRO A 11 24.56 -0.14 5.75
CA PRO A 11 24.95 -0.84 6.98
C PRO A 11 23.85 -0.83 8.04
N LYS A 12 23.22 0.31 8.27
CA LYS A 12 22.15 0.49 9.24
C LYS A 12 20.92 1.08 8.56
N VAL A 13 19.79 0.41 8.67
CA VAL A 13 18.48 0.87 8.23
C VAL A 13 17.54 0.83 9.42
N THR A 14 16.89 1.95 9.71
CA THR A 14 15.89 2.08 10.77
C THR A 14 14.57 2.54 10.17
N MET A 15 13.48 1.84 10.47
CA MET A 15 12.12 2.25 10.15
C MET A 15 11.51 2.90 11.39
N ILE A 16 10.87 4.05 11.21
CA ILE A 16 10.20 4.76 12.30
C ILE A 16 8.77 5.06 11.87
N CYS A 17 7.79 4.72 12.69
CA CYS A 17 6.38 4.89 12.38
C CYS A 17 5.58 5.37 13.61
N LEU A 18 4.42 5.95 13.34
CA LEU A 18 3.50 6.49 14.35
C LEU A 18 2.82 5.39 15.16
N GLU A 19 2.49 4.30 14.50
CA GLU A 19 1.69 3.22 15.04
C GLU A 19 2.45 2.41 16.10
N SER A 20 1.73 1.85 17.06
CA SER A 20 2.26 0.77 17.88
C SER A 20 2.53 -0.47 17.05
N ARG A 21 3.25 -1.44 17.60
CA ARG A 21 3.56 -2.68 16.90
C ARG A 21 2.30 -3.43 16.44
N GLU A 22 1.27 -3.41 17.27
CA GLU A 22 -0.01 -4.10 17.05
C GLU A 22 -0.89 -3.36 16.02
N GLN A 23 -0.69 -2.05 15.88
CA GLN A 23 -1.47 -1.18 15.00
C GLN A 23 -0.84 -0.96 13.63
N MET A 24 0.35 -1.50 13.41
CA MET A 24 1.01 -1.37 12.10
C MET A 24 0.12 -1.95 10.99
N PRO A 25 -0.15 -1.18 9.92
CA PRO A 25 -0.99 -1.65 8.81
C PRO A 25 -0.29 -2.66 7.90
N ALA A 26 1.02 -2.82 8.03
CA ALA A 26 1.79 -3.81 7.27
C ALA A 26 1.44 -5.24 7.71
N GLY A 27 1.46 -6.17 6.76
CA GLY A 27 1.21 -7.58 7.02
C GLY A 27 2.27 -8.18 7.98
N ARG A 28 1.83 -9.14 8.81
CA ARG A 28 2.72 -9.77 9.79
C ARG A 28 3.98 -10.35 9.14
N GLU A 29 3.83 -11.04 8.02
CA GLU A 29 4.96 -11.61 7.26
C GLU A 29 5.93 -10.54 6.76
N GLU A 30 5.42 -9.38 6.33
CA GLU A 30 6.27 -8.27 5.88
C GLU A 30 7.10 -7.70 7.03
N ILE A 31 6.48 -7.57 8.21
CA ILE A 31 7.16 -7.09 9.41
C ILE A 31 8.23 -8.08 9.86
N GLU A 32 7.91 -9.38 9.87
CA GLU A 32 8.86 -10.45 10.23
C GLU A 32 10.05 -10.45 9.26
N ARG A 33 9.80 -10.32 7.96
CA ARG A 33 10.84 -10.23 6.92
C ARG A 33 11.79 -9.04 7.13
N VAL A 34 11.24 -7.88 7.46
CA VAL A 34 12.02 -6.68 7.76
C VAL A 34 12.98 -6.92 8.93
N LEU A 35 12.49 -7.58 10.00
CA LEU A 35 13.29 -7.90 11.18
C LEU A 35 14.36 -8.96 10.90
N GLU A 36 14.02 -10.00 10.10
CA GLU A 36 14.98 -11.04 9.68
C GLU A 36 16.16 -10.43 8.91
N GLU A 37 15.95 -9.37 8.16
CA GLU A 37 16.99 -8.66 7.42
C GLU A 37 17.79 -7.69 8.30
N GLY A 38 17.54 -7.67 9.60
CA GLY A 38 18.29 -6.84 10.56
C GLY A 38 17.94 -5.36 10.47
N ILE A 39 16.73 -5.04 10.03
CA ILE A 39 16.20 -3.67 10.02
C ILE A 39 15.52 -3.39 11.36
N GLU A 40 15.90 -2.32 12.01
CA GLU A 40 15.29 -1.88 13.26
C GLU A 40 13.95 -1.18 12.99
N ILE A 41 12.92 -1.49 13.79
CA ILE A 41 11.63 -0.80 13.75
C ILE A 41 11.39 -0.08 15.07
N LYS A 42 11.19 1.23 15.03
CA LYS A 42 10.85 2.08 16.18
C LYS A 42 9.41 2.56 16.03
N ASN A 43 8.55 2.03 16.87
CA ASN A 43 7.12 2.35 16.89
C ASN A 43 6.81 3.53 17.81
N GLY A 44 5.70 4.24 17.55
CA GLY A 44 5.20 5.30 18.40
C GLY A 44 5.97 6.62 18.29
N TRP A 45 6.54 6.93 17.13
CA TRP A 45 7.29 8.15 16.91
C TRP A 45 6.88 8.86 15.63
N GLY A 46 6.63 10.17 15.73
CA GLY A 46 6.34 11.04 14.59
C GLY A 46 7.50 11.99 14.28
N PRO A 47 7.81 12.23 13.00
CA PRO A 47 8.87 13.15 12.63
C PRO A 47 8.52 14.58 13.03
N MET A 48 9.51 15.31 13.54
CA MET A 48 9.38 16.69 13.97
C MET A 48 10.27 17.61 13.13
N GLU A 49 11.53 17.25 12.97
CA GLU A 49 12.53 18.07 12.29
C GLU A 49 13.62 17.22 11.66
N ILE A 50 14.06 17.59 10.45
CA ILE A 50 15.26 17.03 9.85
C ILE A 50 16.45 17.87 10.31
N LEU A 51 17.40 17.23 11.01
CA LEU A 51 18.60 17.88 11.52
C LEU A 51 19.64 17.98 10.41
N LYS A 52 20.23 19.16 10.29
CA LYS A 52 21.22 19.48 9.25
C LYS A 52 22.44 20.14 9.84
N GLU A 53 23.56 19.97 9.20
CA GLU A 53 24.80 20.68 9.42
C GLU A 53 25.19 21.40 8.13
N SER A 54 25.51 22.69 8.22
CA SER A 54 26.00 23.46 7.08
C SER A 54 27.45 23.10 6.81
N VAL A 55 27.71 22.52 5.65
CA VAL A 55 29.05 22.14 5.19
C VAL A 55 29.69 23.27 4.39
N SER A 56 28.87 24.04 3.67
CA SER A 56 29.31 25.24 2.92
C SER A 56 28.16 26.25 2.84
N SER A 57 28.41 27.41 2.22
CA SER A 57 27.37 28.44 2.01
C SER A 57 26.20 27.98 1.13
N GLU A 58 26.30 26.87 0.43
CA GLU A 58 25.30 26.36 -0.53
C GLU A 58 24.89 24.90 -0.28
N GLU A 59 25.54 24.19 0.65
CA GLU A 59 25.26 22.76 0.90
C GLU A 59 25.02 22.48 2.38
N ASP A 60 23.83 21.96 2.66
CA ASP A 60 23.48 21.35 3.95
C ASP A 60 23.60 19.83 3.87
N ARG A 61 24.17 19.24 4.89
CA ARG A 61 24.21 17.78 5.05
C ARG A 61 23.23 17.35 6.13
N ILE A 62 22.42 16.32 5.86
CA ILE A 62 21.55 15.70 6.86
C ILE A 62 22.43 14.98 7.88
N THR A 63 22.16 15.21 9.17
CA THR A 63 22.82 14.56 10.30
C THR A 63 21.90 13.66 11.10
N GLY A 64 20.59 13.82 10.94
CA GLY A 64 19.60 13.03 11.66
C GLY A 64 18.18 13.56 11.53
N VAL A 65 17.30 12.98 12.31
CA VAL A 65 15.90 13.41 12.44
C VAL A 65 15.53 13.44 13.92
N ARG A 66 14.84 14.49 14.31
CA ARG A 66 14.20 14.59 15.62
C ARG A 66 12.76 14.15 15.53
N PHE A 67 12.35 13.34 16.46
CA PHE A 67 11.02 12.76 16.57
C PHE A 67 10.37 13.16 17.88
N LYS A 68 9.05 13.17 17.91
CA LYS A 68 8.22 13.29 19.11
C LYS A 68 7.39 12.02 19.30
N ALA A 69 7.13 11.65 20.55
CA ALA A 69 6.36 10.45 20.83
C ALA A 69 4.92 10.59 20.34
N CYS A 70 4.43 9.59 19.63
CA CYS A 70 3.02 9.46 19.24
C CYS A 70 2.29 8.64 20.31
N VAL A 71 1.29 9.25 20.96
CA VAL A 71 0.50 8.62 22.03
C VAL A 71 -0.65 7.83 21.45
N SER A 72 -1.27 8.34 20.41
CA SER A 72 -2.38 7.70 19.67
C SER A 72 -2.34 8.12 18.22
N THR A 73 -2.66 7.22 17.32
CA THR A 73 -2.78 7.49 15.87
C THR A 73 -4.22 7.76 15.45
N LEU A 74 -5.21 7.34 16.28
CA LEU A 74 -6.64 7.45 15.98
C LEU A 74 -7.36 8.26 17.05
N ASP A 75 -8.42 8.96 16.63
CA ASP A 75 -9.36 9.60 17.54
C ASP A 75 -10.38 8.58 18.10
N GLY A 76 -11.31 9.08 18.94
CA GLY A 76 -12.36 8.25 19.56
C GLY A 76 -13.38 7.66 18.54
N GLU A 77 -13.37 8.11 17.30
CA GLU A 77 -14.22 7.62 16.22
C GLU A 77 -13.44 6.73 15.23
N GLY A 78 -12.17 6.42 15.52
CA GLY A 78 -11.32 5.57 14.68
C GLY A 78 -10.75 6.26 13.44
N ARG A 79 -10.80 7.59 13.37
CA ARG A 79 -10.22 8.36 12.26
C ARG A 79 -8.75 8.68 12.56
N PHE A 80 -7.93 8.73 11.53
CA PHE A 80 -6.52 9.10 11.67
C PHE A 80 -6.39 10.56 12.15
N ALA A 81 -5.98 10.72 13.41
CA ALA A 81 -5.77 11.98 14.10
C ALA A 81 -4.67 11.81 15.16
N PRO A 82 -3.39 11.80 14.76
CA PRO A 82 -2.29 11.50 15.68
C PRO A 82 -2.14 12.54 16.78
N VAL A 83 -2.03 12.06 18.01
CA VAL A 83 -1.78 12.85 19.21
C VAL A 83 -0.35 12.63 19.65
N TYR A 84 0.36 13.72 19.94
CA TYR A 84 1.77 13.70 20.30
C TYR A 84 2.03 14.17 21.73
N ASP A 85 3.05 13.61 22.34
CA ASP A 85 3.67 14.12 23.57
C ASP A 85 4.92 14.91 23.19
N GLU A 86 4.82 16.23 23.19
CA GLU A 86 5.90 17.16 22.82
C GLU A 86 7.08 17.12 23.81
N ALA A 87 6.85 16.65 25.04
CA ALA A 87 7.91 16.56 26.06
C ALA A 87 8.81 15.34 25.86
N ARG A 88 8.31 14.31 25.14
CA ARG A 88 9.07 13.10 24.84
C ARG A 88 9.61 13.15 23.42
N GLN A 89 10.91 13.39 23.32
CA GLN A 89 11.60 13.50 22.04
C GLN A 89 12.72 12.45 21.92
N MET A 90 13.04 12.10 20.69
CA MET A 90 14.13 11.20 20.35
C MET A 90 14.84 11.74 19.10
N GLU A 91 16.17 11.61 19.08
CA GLU A 91 16.95 11.89 17.88
C GLU A 91 17.54 10.58 17.32
N GLU A 92 17.41 10.41 16.02
CA GLU A 92 18.06 9.31 15.29
C GLU A 92 19.03 9.91 14.28
N LYS A 93 20.30 9.48 14.35
CA LYS A 93 21.31 9.88 13.38
C LYS A 93 21.06 9.21 12.04
N ALA A 94 21.14 9.98 10.97
CA ALA A 94 20.95 9.48 9.62
C ALA A 94 21.71 10.34 8.61
N ASP A 95 22.27 9.71 7.60
CA ASP A 95 22.88 10.38 6.45
C ASP A 95 21.85 10.58 5.33
N VAL A 96 20.83 9.72 5.26
CA VAL A 96 19.76 9.74 4.27
C VAL A 96 18.41 9.45 4.95
N VAL A 97 17.40 10.20 4.57
CA VAL A 97 16.01 10.06 5.08
C VAL A 97 15.06 9.82 3.91
N PHE A 98 14.28 8.74 3.99
CA PHE A 98 13.19 8.44 3.07
C PHE A 98 11.84 8.66 3.74
N MET A 99 11.07 9.61 3.22
CA MET A 99 9.70 9.86 3.67
C MET A 99 8.74 8.91 2.94
N ALA A 100 8.32 7.85 3.64
CA ALA A 100 7.40 6.83 3.11
C ALA A 100 6.03 6.92 3.80
N VAL A 101 5.45 8.13 3.85
CA VAL A 101 4.25 8.48 4.62
C VAL A 101 2.94 8.40 3.82
N GLY A 102 2.95 7.67 2.72
CA GLY A 102 1.83 7.56 1.79
C GLY A 102 1.87 8.59 0.67
N GLN A 103 0.87 8.53 -0.18
CA GLN A 103 0.74 9.41 -1.35
C GLN A 103 -0.64 10.04 -1.38
N ARG A 104 -0.74 11.16 -2.05
CA ARG A 104 -1.98 11.89 -2.28
C ARG A 104 -2.06 12.24 -3.76
N SER A 105 -3.27 12.19 -4.33
CA SER A 105 -3.48 12.61 -5.71
C SER A 105 -3.14 14.09 -5.87
N ASP A 106 -2.36 14.41 -6.89
CA ASP A 106 -2.18 15.79 -7.33
C ASP A 106 -3.25 16.10 -8.40
N LEU A 107 -4.22 16.91 -8.02
CA LEU A 107 -5.35 17.32 -8.85
C LEU A 107 -5.21 18.77 -9.36
N SER A 108 -4.07 19.39 -9.16
CA SER A 108 -3.82 20.80 -9.52
C SER A 108 -4.04 21.10 -11.02
N PHE A 109 -3.86 20.11 -11.89
CA PHE A 109 -4.10 20.23 -13.32
C PHE A 109 -5.58 20.38 -13.69
N LEU A 110 -6.51 19.94 -12.83
CA LEU A 110 -7.95 20.03 -13.10
C LEU A 110 -8.47 21.46 -13.00
N ASP A 111 -7.93 22.27 -12.10
CA ASP A 111 -8.41 23.62 -11.81
C ASP A 111 -8.37 24.55 -13.03
N SER A 112 -7.46 24.29 -13.97
CA SER A 112 -7.29 25.07 -15.19
C SER A 112 -8.11 24.57 -16.39
N VAL A 113 -8.58 23.32 -16.35
CA VAL A 113 -9.20 22.64 -17.51
C VAL A 113 -10.66 22.28 -17.27
N CYS A 114 -10.98 21.79 -16.08
CA CYS A 114 -12.34 21.34 -15.75
C CYS A 114 -12.62 21.46 -14.25
N ARG A 115 -13.90 21.72 -13.92
CA ARG A 115 -14.37 21.83 -12.54
C ARG A 115 -15.06 20.54 -12.11
N VAL A 116 -14.26 19.55 -11.79
CA VAL A 116 -14.75 18.29 -11.24
C VAL A 116 -14.88 18.40 -9.71
N GLU A 117 -15.99 17.96 -9.15
CA GLU A 117 -16.13 17.93 -7.69
C GLU A 117 -15.11 16.98 -7.05
N THR A 118 -14.50 17.46 -5.96
CA THR A 118 -13.56 16.70 -5.18
C THR A 118 -13.99 16.59 -3.72
N ASP A 119 -13.62 15.51 -3.06
CA ASP A 119 -13.77 15.31 -1.62
C ASP A 119 -12.47 14.78 -1.03
N ARG A 120 -11.95 15.47 -0.02
CA ARG A 120 -10.71 15.11 0.69
C ARG A 120 -9.52 14.81 -0.24
N GLY A 121 -9.38 15.59 -1.32
CA GLY A 121 -8.31 15.44 -2.30
C GLY A 121 -8.49 14.26 -3.27
N ARG A 122 -9.72 13.75 -3.43
CA ARG A 122 -10.10 12.72 -4.38
C ARG A 122 -11.23 13.22 -5.28
N ILE A 123 -11.29 12.72 -6.50
CA ILE A 123 -12.40 13.02 -7.41
C ILE A 123 -13.64 12.27 -6.94
N LYS A 124 -14.77 12.97 -6.82
CA LYS A 124 -16.06 12.31 -6.63
C LYS A 124 -16.53 11.70 -7.94
N ALA A 125 -16.76 10.40 -7.93
CA ALA A 125 -17.36 9.65 -9.02
C ALA A 125 -18.58 8.88 -8.53
N SER A 126 -19.58 8.76 -9.38
CA SER A 126 -20.75 7.92 -9.16
C SER A 126 -20.41 6.43 -9.33
N GLU A 127 -21.37 5.56 -9.09
CA GLU A 127 -21.17 4.10 -9.27
C GLU A 127 -20.84 3.72 -10.72
N ASP A 128 -21.30 4.52 -11.68
CA ASP A 128 -21.01 4.39 -13.11
C ASP A 128 -19.70 5.09 -13.52
N HIS A 129 -18.86 5.47 -12.55
CA HIS A 129 -17.61 6.19 -12.74
C HIS A 129 -17.73 7.59 -13.37
N SER A 130 -18.93 8.11 -13.62
CA SER A 130 -19.13 9.49 -14.07
C SER A 130 -18.77 10.48 -12.96
N THR A 131 -18.26 11.65 -13.35
CA THR A 131 -17.97 12.75 -12.43
C THR A 131 -19.07 13.80 -12.49
N SER A 132 -18.94 14.88 -11.70
CA SER A 132 -19.83 16.04 -11.76
C SER A 132 -19.80 16.79 -13.09
N GLN A 133 -18.84 16.50 -13.96
CA GLN A 133 -18.71 17.08 -15.28
C GLN A 133 -18.96 16.03 -16.35
N GLU A 134 -19.95 16.30 -17.22
CA GLU A 134 -20.31 15.39 -18.31
C GLU A 134 -19.12 15.07 -19.23
N GLY A 135 -18.99 13.80 -19.63
CA GLY A 135 -17.92 13.31 -20.47
C GLY A 135 -16.60 13.06 -19.74
N ILE A 136 -16.53 13.33 -18.43
CA ILE A 136 -15.36 13.01 -17.59
C ILE A 136 -15.70 11.86 -16.65
N PHE A 137 -14.86 10.82 -16.70
CA PHE A 137 -14.96 9.64 -15.86
C PHE A 137 -13.71 9.50 -14.99
N ALA A 138 -13.85 8.91 -13.81
CA ALA A 138 -12.74 8.70 -12.89
C ALA A 138 -12.85 7.35 -12.19
N ALA A 139 -11.73 6.66 -12.04
CA ALA A 139 -11.65 5.37 -11.37
C ALA A 139 -10.29 5.15 -10.70
N GLY A 140 -10.16 4.12 -9.88
CA GLY A 140 -8.92 3.78 -9.17
C GLY A 140 -8.64 4.70 -7.98
N ASP A 141 -7.37 4.80 -7.60
CA ASP A 141 -6.93 5.50 -6.37
C ASP A 141 -7.33 6.97 -6.33
N VAL A 142 -7.49 7.60 -7.47
CA VAL A 142 -7.94 9.00 -7.56
C VAL A 142 -9.36 9.20 -7.03
N THR A 143 -10.18 8.15 -6.99
CA THR A 143 -11.56 8.17 -6.46
C THR A 143 -11.67 7.48 -5.11
N THR A 144 -11.05 6.31 -4.95
CA THR A 144 -11.18 5.48 -3.76
C THR A 144 -10.14 5.78 -2.68
N GLY A 145 -9.03 6.42 -3.04
CA GLY A 145 -7.80 6.46 -2.27
C GLY A 145 -6.95 5.21 -2.52
N PRO A 146 -5.76 5.12 -1.90
CA PRO A 146 -4.84 4.02 -2.09
C PRO A 146 -5.51 2.65 -1.88
N ALA A 147 -5.42 1.79 -2.89
CA ALA A 147 -6.04 0.46 -2.90
C ALA A 147 -5.12 -0.56 -3.60
N THR A 148 -5.62 -1.75 -3.89
CA THR A 148 -4.87 -2.77 -4.61
C THR A 148 -4.87 -2.52 -6.12
N VAL A 149 -3.80 -2.96 -6.80
CA VAL A 149 -3.69 -2.91 -8.26
C VAL A 149 -4.90 -3.56 -8.95
N VAL A 150 -5.38 -4.69 -8.40
CA VAL A 150 -6.55 -5.41 -8.94
C VAL A 150 -7.81 -4.54 -8.91
N ARG A 151 -8.04 -3.78 -7.83
CA ARG A 151 -9.17 -2.84 -7.74
C ARG A 151 -9.04 -1.69 -8.72
N ALA A 152 -7.84 -1.16 -8.89
CA ALA A 152 -7.60 -0.09 -9.87
C ALA A 152 -7.85 -0.57 -11.31
N LEU A 153 -7.41 -1.79 -11.66
CA LEU A 153 -7.67 -2.42 -12.95
C LEU A 153 -9.17 -2.67 -13.19
N ALA A 154 -9.88 -3.19 -12.17
CA ALA A 154 -11.33 -3.40 -12.26
C ALA A 154 -12.07 -2.09 -12.50
N GLY A 155 -11.81 -1.06 -11.69
CA GLY A 155 -12.42 0.25 -11.86
C GLY A 155 -12.10 0.90 -13.21
N GLY A 156 -10.86 0.78 -13.70
CA GLY A 156 -10.48 1.26 -15.02
C GLY A 156 -11.23 0.56 -16.15
N ARG A 157 -11.44 -0.76 -16.04
CA ARG A 157 -12.24 -1.53 -17.01
C ARG A 157 -13.72 -1.11 -17.00
N GLU A 158 -14.29 -0.96 -15.82
CA GLU A 158 -15.68 -0.52 -15.65
C GLU A 158 -15.88 0.89 -16.21
N ALA A 159 -14.98 1.82 -15.88
CA ALA A 159 -15.00 3.17 -16.42
C ALA A 159 -14.92 3.18 -17.96
N ALA A 160 -14.07 2.33 -18.57
CA ALA A 160 -13.97 2.23 -20.02
C ALA A 160 -15.28 1.76 -20.68
N VAL A 161 -16.00 0.82 -20.05
CA VAL A 161 -17.32 0.39 -20.51
C VAL A 161 -18.32 1.53 -20.46
N MET A 162 -18.33 2.31 -19.37
CA MET A 162 -19.22 3.46 -19.22
C MET A 162 -18.89 4.59 -20.20
N MET A 163 -17.61 4.85 -20.45
CA MET A 163 -17.18 5.79 -21.49
C MET A 163 -17.69 5.37 -22.88
N ASN A 164 -17.60 4.09 -23.23
CA ASN A 164 -18.10 3.61 -24.50
C ASN A 164 -19.61 3.79 -24.62
N ARG A 165 -20.38 3.46 -23.59
CA ARG A 165 -21.83 3.69 -23.53
C ARG A 165 -22.18 5.17 -23.67
N HIS A 166 -21.45 6.05 -23.02
CA HIS A 166 -21.62 7.49 -23.14
C HIS A 166 -21.43 7.97 -24.58
N MET A 167 -20.37 7.50 -25.27
CA MET A 167 -20.10 7.84 -26.66
C MET A 167 -21.18 7.32 -27.63
N GLU A 168 -21.79 6.19 -27.32
CA GLU A 168 -22.89 5.59 -28.09
C GLU A 168 -24.26 6.21 -27.78
N GLY A 169 -24.33 7.12 -26.81
CA GLY A 169 -25.59 7.71 -26.34
C GLY A 169 -26.52 6.72 -25.62
N VAL A 170 -25.97 5.62 -25.09
CA VAL A 170 -26.69 4.61 -24.33
C VAL A 170 -26.68 4.98 -22.84
N PRO A 171 -27.78 4.76 -22.09
CA PRO A 171 -27.82 5.06 -20.65
C PRO A 171 -26.68 4.37 -19.89
N LEU A 172 -26.05 5.11 -18.98
CA LEU A 172 -25.05 4.59 -18.06
C LEU A 172 -25.78 3.73 -17.01
N SER A 173 -25.85 2.45 -17.25
CA SER A 173 -26.33 1.48 -16.27
C SER A 173 -25.14 0.62 -15.84
N VAL A 174 -24.88 0.61 -14.55
CA VAL A 174 -24.03 -0.43 -13.96
C VAL A 174 -24.83 -1.72 -14.12
N GLU A 175 -24.60 -2.43 -15.24
CA GLU A 175 -24.94 -3.83 -15.22
C GLU A 175 -24.04 -4.40 -14.12
N THR A 176 -24.65 -4.68 -12.98
CA THR A 176 -24.06 -5.68 -12.07
C THR A 176 -23.95 -6.91 -12.93
N GLY A 177 -22.81 -7.02 -13.62
CA GLY A 177 -22.54 -8.17 -14.45
C GLY A 177 -22.87 -9.34 -13.57
N GLU A 178 -23.75 -10.22 -14.03
CA GLU A 178 -24.03 -11.45 -13.30
C GLU A 178 -22.67 -11.93 -12.83
N CYS A 179 -22.41 -11.74 -11.56
CA CYS A 179 -21.27 -12.36 -10.89
C CYS A 179 -21.39 -13.78 -11.41
N ARG A 180 -20.49 -14.20 -12.31
CA ARG A 180 -20.56 -15.51 -12.98
C ARG A 180 -21.04 -16.41 -11.90
N GLN A 181 -22.31 -16.90 -12.04
CA GLN A 181 -23.00 -17.57 -10.96
C GLN A 181 -21.97 -18.47 -10.35
N GLY A 182 -21.49 -18.02 -9.16
CA GLY A 182 -20.35 -18.66 -8.58
C GLY A 182 -20.72 -20.11 -8.54
N LEU A 183 -19.84 -21.00 -8.73
CA LEU A 183 -19.97 -22.45 -8.72
C LEU A 183 -20.94 -22.97 -7.63
N ALA A 184 -22.14 -22.37 -7.53
CA ALA A 184 -23.19 -22.67 -6.57
C ALA A 184 -23.69 -24.12 -6.66
N GLY A 185 -23.22 -24.86 -7.65
CA GLY A 185 -23.39 -26.29 -7.79
C GLY A 185 -22.14 -27.13 -7.58
N PHE A 186 -20.99 -26.50 -7.37
CA PHE A 186 -19.72 -27.20 -7.13
C PHE A 186 -19.28 -26.95 -5.70
N LEU A 187 -19.98 -27.50 -4.75
CA LEU A 187 -19.39 -27.77 -3.45
C LEU A 187 -18.56 -29.05 -3.63
N PRO A 188 -17.21 -28.97 -3.63
CA PRO A 188 -16.44 -30.19 -3.56
C PRO A 188 -16.91 -30.92 -2.29
N GLU A 189 -17.21 -32.21 -2.40
CA GLU A 189 -17.35 -33.05 -1.22
C GLU A 189 -16.12 -32.75 -0.38
N CYS A 190 -16.32 -32.21 0.82
CA CYS A 190 -15.21 -31.85 1.73
C CYS A 190 -14.47 -33.11 2.17
N GLY A 191 -13.76 -33.72 1.21
CA GLY A 191 -12.72 -34.69 1.46
C GLY A 191 -11.50 -33.94 1.98
N ASN A 192 -10.88 -34.44 2.99
CA ASN A 192 -9.63 -34.04 3.63
C ASN A 192 -9.08 -32.66 3.21
N ILE A 193 -9.41 -31.63 3.99
CA ILE A 193 -8.79 -30.33 3.86
C ILE A 193 -7.30 -30.51 4.15
N SER A 194 -6.48 -30.59 3.12
CA SER A 194 -5.02 -30.59 3.27
C SER A 194 -4.53 -29.15 3.47
N CYS A 195 -3.57 -28.95 4.37
CA CYS A 195 -2.91 -27.66 4.54
C CYS A 195 -2.18 -27.24 3.24
N SER A 196 -2.10 -25.93 2.99
CA SER A 196 -1.29 -25.40 1.90
C SER A 196 0.20 -25.72 2.10
N ASN A 197 0.87 -26.06 1.02
CA ASN A 197 2.32 -26.11 1.04
C ASN A 197 2.84 -24.68 0.82
N GLU A 198 3.74 -24.24 1.67
CA GLU A 198 4.45 -22.99 1.46
C GLU A 198 5.87 -23.30 0.98
N PRO A 199 6.33 -22.63 -0.09
CA PRO A 199 7.71 -22.80 -0.54
C PRO A 199 8.66 -22.21 0.50
N ASP A 200 9.80 -22.86 0.70
CA ASP A 200 10.84 -22.38 1.60
C ASP A 200 11.29 -20.98 1.24
N LEU A 201 11.56 -20.19 2.25
CA LEU A 201 12.19 -18.89 2.07
C LEU A 201 13.70 -19.04 1.86
N VAL A 202 14.25 -18.18 1.04
CA VAL A 202 15.70 -18.00 0.93
C VAL A 202 16.21 -17.37 2.23
N PRO A 203 17.32 -17.87 2.83
CA PRO A 203 17.89 -17.27 4.02
C PRO A 203 18.17 -15.77 3.83
N ALA A 204 17.93 -14.96 4.86
CA ALA A 204 18.02 -13.50 4.77
C ALA A 204 19.37 -13.01 4.19
N GLY A 205 20.49 -13.65 4.56
CA GLY A 205 21.82 -13.30 4.05
C GLY A 205 22.07 -13.63 2.58
N GLU A 206 21.18 -14.40 1.94
CA GLU A 206 21.30 -14.80 0.52
C GLU A 206 20.28 -14.06 -0.36
N ARG A 207 19.35 -13.30 0.24
CA ARG A 207 18.35 -12.53 -0.48
C ARG A 207 18.99 -11.34 -1.20
N GLY A 208 18.49 -11.01 -2.37
CA GLY A 208 18.99 -9.91 -3.19
C GLY A 208 17.88 -9.05 -3.78
N VAL A 209 18.24 -7.91 -4.34
CA VAL A 209 17.26 -6.97 -4.93
C VAL A 209 16.58 -7.55 -6.18
N ASN A 210 17.30 -8.38 -6.93
CA ASN A 210 16.85 -8.92 -8.22
C ASN A 210 16.58 -10.44 -8.17
N ARG A 211 16.29 -10.96 -6.99
CA ARG A 211 16.01 -12.39 -6.81
C ARG A 211 14.72 -12.56 -6.02
N GLU A 212 13.99 -13.62 -6.33
CA GLU A 212 12.85 -14.08 -5.56
C GLU A 212 13.27 -14.50 -4.14
N ASP A 213 12.48 -14.10 -3.14
CA ASP A 213 12.73 -14.49 -1.74
C ASP A 213 12.24 -15.89 -1.40
N ARG A 214 11.32 -16.43 -2.20
CA ARG A 214 10.78 -17.77 -2.06
C ARG A 214 11.44 -18.70 -3.05
N LYS A 215 11.81 -19.89 -2.58
CA LYS A 215 12.18 -21.00 -3.47
C LYS A 215 10.91 -21.48 -4.17
N GLY A 216 11.02 -21.91 -5.42
CA GLY A 216 9.87 -22.49 -6.13
C GLY A 216 9.37 -23.77 -5.45
N TYR A 217 8.17 -24.20 -5.81
CA TYR A 217 7.65 -25.50 -5.39
C TYR A 217 8.48 -26.65 -5.95
N SER A 218 8.75 -27.64 -5.13
CA SER A 218 9.20 -28.94 -5.62
C SER A 218 8.07 -29.60 -6.45
N TYR A 219 8.43 -30.57 -7.29
CA TYR A 219 7.42 -31.29 -8.09
C TYR A 219 6.31 -31.92 -7.21
N ASN A 220 6.66 -32.48 -6.06
CA ASN A 220 5.70 -33.07 -5.14
C ASN A 220 4.78 -32.00 -4.50
N MET A 221 5.33 -30.86 -4.10
CA MET A 221 4.56 -29.74 -3.59
C MET A 221 3.60 -29.18 -4.65
N LEU A 222 4.08 -29.04 -5.89
CA LEU A 222 3.27 -28.57 -7.00
C LEU A 222 2.08 -29.50 -7.26
N ASN A 223 2.31 -30.83 -7.29
CA ASN A 223 1.23 -31.79 -7.45
C ASN A 223 0.24 -31.76 -6.30
N SER A 224 0.73 -31.62 -5.07
CA SER A 224 -0.14 -31.48 -3.90
C SER A 224 -1.00 -30.23 -3.97
N GLU A 225 -0.43 -29.07 -4.34
CA GLU A 225 -1.19 -27.82 -4.50
C GLU A 225 -2.15 -27.89 -5.68
N ALA A 226 -1.75 -28.47 -6.79
CA ALA A 226 -2.64 -28.67 -7.94
C ALA A 226 -3.84 -29.57 -7.59
N GLY A 227 -3.63 -30.60 -6.75
CA GLY A 227 -4.70 -31.48 -6.26
C GLY A 227 -5.68 -30.79 -5.30
N ARG A 228 -5.34 -29.65 -4.72
CA ARG A 228 -6.22 -28.81 -3.89
C ARG A 228 -6.99 -27.77 -4.71
N CYS A 229 -6.67 -27.60 -5.98
CA CYS A 229 -7.28 -26.58 -6.82
C CYS A 229 -8.76 -26.87 -7.04
N MET A 230 -9.63 -25.94 -6.64
CA MET A 230 -11.08 -26.02 -6.85
C MET A 230 -11.52 -25.47 -8.21
N ASN A 231 -10.58 -25.05 -9.05
CA ASN A 231 -10.83 -24.52 -10.40
C ASN A 231 -11.82 -23.33 -10.39
N CYS A 232 -11.72 -22.43 -9.40
CA CYS A 232 -12.57 -21.24 -9.25
C CYS A 232 -12.14 -20.04 -10.18
#